data_bd3f1e2d325b523c09a0b927df0367a6
#
_entry.id   bd3f1e2d325b523c09a0b927df0367a6
#
_cell.length_a   1.000
_cell.length_b   1.000
_cell.length_c   1.000
_cell.angle_alpha   90.00
_cell.angle_beta   90.00
_cell.angle_gamma   90.00
#
_symmetry.space_group_name_H-M   'P 1'
#
loop_
_entity.id
_entity.type
_entity.pdbx_description
1 polymer ?
#
loop_
_entity_poly.entity_id
_entity_poly.type
_entity_poly.pdbx_seq_one_letter_code
_entity_poly.pdbx_strand_id
1 'polypeptide(L)'
;MKVSDEGAAGQHRADARERGGYCAIGLVNPKSPENVGAVMRAAGCYGADEVYYTGQRFELARRFVTDTKQMVEKIPLLGVEELLDFVPEGCTPVLVDLIEGATPLPDYVHPERAFYIFGPEDGTLEPARFAAVKEVIYVPTQGCMNLAASVNVILYDRLAKTLRAKD
;
A
#
# COMPACT_ATOMS: atom_id res chain seq x y z
N MET A 1 -27.01 -21.99 2.54
CA MET A 1 -25.75 -22.56 2.99
C MET A 1 -24.68 -21.48 2.90
N LYS A 2 -24.37 -20.86 4.03
CA LYS A 2 -23.31 -19.83 4.12
C LYS A 2 -21.98 -20.57 4.17
N VAL A 3 -21.20 -20.52 3.11
CA VAL A 3 -19.81 -20.95 3.12
C VAL A 3 -19.03 -19.78 3.72
N SER A 4 -18.41 -20.06 4.84
CA SER A 4 -17.67 -19.10 5.65
C SER A 4 -16.47 -18.50 4.89
N ASP A 5 -16.48 -17.19 4.76
CA ASP A 5 -15.46 -16.35 4.12
C ASP A 5 -14.11 -16.31 4.87
N GLU A 6 -14.02 -17.03 5.99
CA GLU A 6 -12.80 -17.10 6.82
C GLU A 6 -11.66 -17.92 6.19
N GLY A 7 -11.96 -18.79 5.24
CA GLY A 7 -10.97 -19.67 4.61
C GLY A 7 -10.02 -18.94 3.64
N ALA A 8 -10.52 -17.99 2.87
CA ALA A 8 -9.72 -17.31 1.84
C ALA A 8 -8.74 -16.30 2.46
N ALA A 9 -9.17 -15.54 3.46
CA ALA A 9 -8.29 -14.60 4.16
C ALA A 9 -7.20 -15.33 4.98
N GLY A 10 -7.53 -16.50 5.53
CA GLY A 10 -6.56 -17.35 6.23
C GLY A 10 -5.51 -17.96 5.31
N GLN A 11 -5.89 -18.32 4.09
CA GLN A 11 -4.99 -18.92 3.11
C GLN A 11 -4.02 -17.89 2.53
N HIS A 12 -4.47 -16.67 2.24
CA HIS A 12 -3.60 -15.58 1.83
C HIS A 12 -2.57 -15.18 2.91
N ARG A 13 -2.95 -15.22 4.18
CA ARG A 13 -2.02 -14.98 5.29
C ARG A 13 -1.00 -16.11 5.47
N ALA A 14 -1.37 -17.35 5.19
CA ALA A 14 -0.45 -18.48 5.20
C ALA A 14 0.55 -18.36 4.04
N ASP A 15 0.09 -18.06 2.83
CA ASP A 15 0.93 -17.85 1.65
C ASP A 15 1.91 -16.68 1.81
N ALA A 16 1.52 -15.61 2.52
CA ALA A 16 2.39 -14.49 2.82
C ALA A 16 3.51 -14.88 3.82
N ARG A 17 3.18 -15.73 4.79
CA ARG A 17 4.17 -16.28 5.75
C ARG A 17 5.15 -17.23 5.08
N GLU A 18 4.70 -18.04 4.14
CA GLU A 18 5.55 -18.94 3.35
C GLU A 18 6.46 -18.17 2.38
N ARG A 19 6.02 -17.01 1.89
CA ARG A 19 6.83 -16.12 1.04
C ARG A 19 7.82 -15.25 1.81
N GLY A 20 7.82 -15.33 3.14
CA GLY A 20 8.79 -14.64 4.00
C GLY A 20 8.56 -13.14 4.08
N GLY A 21 7.33 -12.69 4.39
CA GLY A 21 7.10 -11.28 4.63
C GLY A 21 5.63 -10.86 4.67
N TYR A 22 5.42 -9.59 5.00
CA TYR A 22 4.11 -8.93 4.98
C TYR A 22 4.25 -7.60 4.26
N CYS A 23 3.29 -7.29 3.41
CA CYS A 23 3.25 -6.02 2.69
C CYS A 23 1.83 -5.46 2.68
N ALA A 24 1.65 -4.30 3.27
CA ALA A 24 0.41 -3.54 3.19
C ALA A 24 0.63 -2.17 2.55
N ILE A 25 -0.45 -1.62 2.03
CA ILE A 25 -0.48 -0.30 1.41
C ILE A 25 -1.49 0.55 2.15
N GLY A 26 -1.08 1.74 2.57
CA GLY A 26 -1.93 2.75 3.16
C GLY A 26 -2.05 3.97 2.25
N LEU A 27 -3.28 4.38 1.94
CA LEU A 27 -3.60 5.53 1.10
C LEU A 27 -4.21 6.63 1.96
N VAL A 28 -3.57 7.78 2.01
CA VAL A 28 -4.08 8.92 2.77
C VAL A 28 -5.07 9.69 1.91
N ASN A 29 -6.35 9.65 2.30
CA ASN A 29 -7.43 10.41 1.68
C ASN A 29 -7.43 10.37 0.14
N PRO A 30 -7.42 9.19 -0.48
CA PRO A 30 -7.42 9.07 -1.94
C PRO A 30 -8.72 9.64 -2.52
N LYS A 31 -8.60 10.23 -3.72
CA LYS A 31 -9.69 10.94 -4.39
C LYS A 31 -10.37 10.10 -5.47
N SER A 32 -9.57 9.44 -6.28
CA SER A 32 -10.02 8.82 -7.53
C SER A 32 -10.29 7.32 -7.36
N PRO A 33 -11.53 6.84 -7.61
CA PRO A 33 -11.81 5.40 -7.62
C PRO A 33 -10.98 4.62 -8.64
N GLU A 34 -10.64 5.23 -9.77
CA GLU A 34 -9.78 4.62 -10.79
C GLU A 34 -8.37 4.39 -10.26
N ASN A 35 -7.81 5.36 -9.53
CA ASN A 35 -6.50 5.22 -8.89
C ASN A 35 -6.52 4.13 -7.82
N VAL A 36 -7.54 4.10 -6.97
CA VAL A 36 -7.67 3.02 -5.96
C VAL A 36 -7.82 1.67 -6.63
N GLY A 37 -8.61 1.56 -7.70
CA GLY A 37 -8.74 0.34 -8.50
C GLY A 37 -7.41 -0.13 -9.09
N ALA A 38 -6.61 0.81 -9.61
CA ALA A 38 -5.27 0.51 -10.13
C ALA A 38 -4.29 0.11 -9.03
N VAL A 39 -4.37 0.71 -7.84
CA VAL A 39 -3.61 0.28 -6.65
C VAL A 39 -3.99 -1.15 -6.25
N MET A 40 -5.28 -1.47 -6.23
CA MET A 40 -5.74 -2.84 -5.92
C MET A 40 -5.22 -3.86 -6.92
N ARG A 41 -5.15 -3.50 -8.20
CA ARG A 41 -4.54 -4.34 -9.24
C ARG A 41 -3.05 -4.55 -9.00
N ALA A 42 -2.31 -3.50 -8.69
CA ALA A 42 -0.90 -3.60 -8.35
C ALA A 42 -0.68 -4.48 -7.12
N ALA A 43 -1.48 -4.28 -6.06
CA ALA A 43 -1.45 -5.11 -4.86
C ALA A 43 -1.64 -6.60 -5.19
N GLY A 44 -2.60 -6.93 -6.07
CA GLY A 44 -2.82 -8.29 -6.54
C GLY A 44 -1.64 -8.85 -7.34
N CYS A 45 -1.07 -8.06 -8.24
CA CYS A 45 0.06 -8.48 -9.08
C CYS A 45 1.32 -8.78 -8.27
N TYR A 46 1.59 -8.01 -7.24
CA TYR A 46 2.82 -8.12 -6.44
C TYR A 46 2.64 -8.81 -5.09
N GLY A 47 1.44 -9.32 -4.80
CA GLY A 47 1.17 -10.10 -3.59
C GLY A 47 1.17 -9.28 -2.31
N ALA A 48 0.67 -8.05 -2.34
CA ALA A 48 0.38 -7.32 -1.12
C ALA A 48 -0.77 -7.98 -0.35
N ASP A 49 -0.74 -7.90 0.95
CA ASP A 49 -1.69 -8.58 1.82
C ASP A 49 -2.97 -7.79 2.05
N GLU A 50 -2.85 -6.47 2.21
CA GLU A 50 -3.97 -5.60 2.54
C GLU A 50 -3.75 -4.19 1.96
N VAL A 51 -4.84 -3.50 1.67
CA VAL A 51 -4.86 -2.08 1.30
C VAL A 51 -5.79 -1.33 2.25
N TYR A 52 -5.27 -0.28 2.86
CA TYR A 52 -6.00 0.61 3.76
C TYR A 52 -6.14 1.99 3.14
N TYR A 53 -7.19 2.69 3.47
CA TYR A 53 -7.36 4.10 3.10
C TYR A 53 -8.00 4.90 4.22
N THR A 54 -7.71 6.19 4.27
CA THR A 54 -8.36 7.16 5.15
C THR A 54 -9.19 8.15 4.35
N GLY A 55 -10.02 8.92 5.05
CA GLY A 55 -10.85 9.96 4.46
C GLY A 55 -12.11 9.44 3.80
N GLN A 56 -12.94 10.37 3.33
CA GLN A 56 -14.28 10.08 2.81
C GLN A 56 -14.41 10.26 1.30
N ARG A 57 -13.41 10.87 0.65
CA ARG A 57 -13.50 11.20 -0.78
C ARG A 57 -13.69 9.98 -1.66
N PHE A 58 -12.92 8.94 -1.41
CA PHE A 58 -13.06 7.67 -2.12
C PHE A 58 -14.41 7.01 -1.84
N GLU A 59 -14.84 6.97 -0.57
CA GLU A 59 -16.14 6.41 -0.18
C GLU A 59 -17.32 7.08 -0.88
N LEU A 60 -17.28 8.41 -1.01
CA LEU A 60 -18.31 9.15 -1.71
C LEU A 60 -18.26 8.91 -3.24
N ALA A 61 -17.07 8.89 -3.82
CA ALA A 61 -16.89 8.74 -5.26
C ALA A 61 -17.21 7.32 -5.76
N ARG A 62 -16.85 6.27 -5.02
CA ARG A 62 -17.10 4.88 -5.43
C ARG A 62 -18.58 4.51 -5.55
N ARG A 63 -19.47 5.28 -4.92
CA ARG A 63 -20.93 5.09 -5.05
C ARG A 63 -21.42 5.31 -6.49
N PHE A 64 -20.67 6.06 -7.29
CA PHE A 64 -20.99 6.38 -8.66
C PHE A 64 -20.27 5.49 -9.68
N VAL A 65 -19.40 4.58 -9.22
CA VAL A 65 -18.62 3.68 -10.09
C VAL A 65 -19.06 2.24 -9.83
N THR A 66 -19.58 1.58 -10.85
CA THR A 66 -20.24 0.26 -10.73
C THR A 66 -19.27 -0.93 -10.72
N ASP A 67 -17.97 -0.75 -10.96
CA ASP A 67 -17.07 -1.86 -11.35
C ASP A 67 -15.95 -2.19 -10.34
N THR A 68 -16.00 -1.69 -9.12
CA THR A 68 -14.97 -1.97 -8.09
C THR A 68 -15.13 -3.34 -7.40
N LYS A 69 -16.20 -4.10 -7.68
CA LYS A 69 -16.52 -5.34 -6.96
C LYS A 69 -15.55 -6.50 -7.20
N GLN A 70 -14.94 -6.61 -8.38
CA GLN A 70 -14.14 -7.80 -8.73
C GLN A 70 -12.73 -7.81 -8.13
N MET A 71 -12.17 -6.64 -7.77
CA MET A 71 -10.81 -6.54 -7.23
C MET A 71 -10.75 -6.65 -5.71
N VAL A 72 -11.81 -6.24 -5.03
CA VAL A 72 -11.93 -6.31 -3.55
C VAL A 72 -12.09 -7.75 -3.05
N GLU A 73 -12.49 -8.67 -3.92
CA GLU A 73 -12.69 -10.08 -3.53
C GLU A 73 -11.39 -10.85 -3.21
N LYS A 74 -10.24 -10.37 -3.67
CA LYS A 74 -8.94 -11.05 -3.50
C LYS A 74 -8.06 -10.45 -2.41
N ILE A 75 -8.09 -9.12 -2.26
CA ILE A 75 -7.29 -8.39 -1.28
C ILE A 75 -8.23 -7.46 -0.51
N PRO A 76 -8.19 -7.47 0.84
CA PRO A 76 -9.00 -6.56 1.63
C PRO A 76 -8.68 -5.09 1.34
N LEU A 77 -9.72 -4.28 1.12
CA LEU A 77 -9.66 -2.83 1.02
C LEU A 77 -10.45 -2.24 2.20
N LEU A 78 -9.74 -1.65 3.15
CA LEU A 78 -10.27 -1.28 4.47
C LEU A 78 -10.19 0.23 4.70
N GLY A 79 -11.32 0.86 4.93
CA GLY A 79 -11.41 2.26 5.37
C GLY A 79 -11.15 2.38 6.86
N VAL A 80 -10.21 3.26 7.24
CA VAL A 80 -9.81 3.47 8.63
C VAL A 80 -9.65 4.96 8.93
N GLU A 81 -9.66 5.35 10.20
CA GLU A 81 -9.44 6.75 10.59
C GLU A 81 -7.96 7.12 10.58
N GLU A 82 -7.12 6.28 11.15
CA GLU A 82 -5.67 6.50 11.26
C GLU A 82 -4.91 5.26 10.77
N LEU A 83 -4.09 5.42 9.75
CA LEU A 83 -3.32 4.31 9.18
C LEU A 83 -2.35 3.68 10.18
N LEU A 84 -1.70 4.50 11.02
CA LEU A 84 -0.68 4.01 11.94
C LEU A 84 -1.25 3.07 13.02
N ASP A 85 -2.53 3.17 13.34
CA ASP A 85 -3.21 2.26 14.29
C ASP A 85 -3.35 0.83 13.75
N PHE A 86 -3.21 0.67 12.43
CA PHE A 86 -3.35 -0.62 11.74
C PHE A 86 -2.02 -1.23 11.30
N VAL A 87 -0.90 -0.60 11.61
CA VAL A 87 0.43 -1.19 11.38
C VAL A 87 0.62 -2.35 12.34
N PRO A 88 0.76 -3.58 11.84
CA PRO A 88 0.92 -4.74 12.72
C PRO A 88 2.21 -4.69 13.54
N GLU A 89 2.21 -5.36 14.68
CA GLU A 89 3.42 -5.52 15.48
C GLU A 89 4.56 -6.15 14.65
N GLY A 90 5.75 -5.59 14.78
CA GLY A 90 6.93 -6.01 14.01
C GLY A 90 6.91 -5.60 12.54
N CYS A 91 5.94 -4.77 12.12
CA CYS A 91 5.86 -4.22 10.78
C CYS A 91 6.42 -2.78 10.78
N THR A 92 7.20 -2.44 9.77
CA THR A 92 7.79 -1.12 9.61
C THR A 92 6.91 -0.23 8.75
N PRO A 93 6.38 0.88 9.28
CA PRO A 93 5.73 1.89 8.45
C PRO A 93 6.77 2.66 7.65
N VAL A 94 6.50 2.87 6.37
CA VAL A 94 7.39 3.55 5.41
C VAL A 94 6.59 4.61 4.68
N LEU A 95 6.96 5.88 4.82
CA LEU A 95 6.37 6.96 4.02
C LEU A 95 6.97 6.99 2.63
N VAL A 96 6.15 7.17 1.64
CA VAL A 96 6.56 7.40 0.26
C VAL A 96 6.29 8.85 -0.08
N ASP A 97 7.31 9.69 0.05
CA ASP A 97 7.21 11.13 -0.19
C ASP A 97 8.58 11.74 -0.50
N LEU A 98 8.61 12.81 -1.29
CA LEU A 98 9.82 13.56 -1.61
C LEU A 98 10.02 14.67 -0.57
N ILE A 99 10.66 14.33 0.52
CA ILE A 99 11.04 15.27 1.60
C ILE A 99 12.52 15.19 1.90
N GLU A 100 13.04 16.21 2.57
CA GLU A 100 14.45 16.25 2.99
C GLU A 100 14.78 15.04 3.88
N GLY A 101 15.90 14.38 3.58
CA GLY A 101 16.35 13.19 4.31
C GLY A 101 15.73 11.87 3.86
N ALA A 102 14.80 11.88 2.88
CA ALA A 102 14.25 10.66 2.33
C ALA A 102 15.31 9.86 1.55
N THR A 103 15.24 8.54 1.66
CA THR A 103 16.13 7.62 0.94
C THR A 103 15.61 7.39 -0.48
N PRO A 104 16.45 7.54 -1.52
CA PRO A 104 16.05 7.20 -2.88
C PRO A 104 15.79 5.70 -3.00
N LEU A 105 14.73 5.34 -3.69
CA LEU A 105 14.29 3.93 -3.81
C LEU A 105 15.39 2.96 -4.28
N PRO A 106 16.28 3.31 -5.23
CA PRO A 106 17.37 2.40 -5.64
C PRO A 106 18.28 1.96 -4.49
N ASP A 107 18.49 2.82 -3.50
CA ASP A 107 19.38 2.58 -2.36
C ASP A 107 18.63 2.01 -1.13
N TYR A 108 17.32 1.89 -1.22
CA TYR A 108 16.50 1.46 -0.09
C TYR A 108 16.47 -0.06 0.07
N VAL A 109 16.68 -0.52 1.29
CA VAL A 109 16.51 -1.92 1.67
C VAL A 109 15.13 -2.12 2.28
N HIS A 110 14.28 -2.84 1.58
CA HIS A 110 12.91 -3.07 2.04
C HIS A 110 12.85 -3.93 3.30
N PRO A 111 12.08 -3.52 4.32
CA PRO A 111 11.82 -4.39 5.45
C PRO A 111 11.06 -5.64 5.00
N GLU A 112 11.30 -6.75 5.67
CA GLU A 112 10.56 -8.00 5.40
C GLU A 112 9.06 -7.81 5.63
N ARG A 113 8.71 -7.05 6.68
CA ARG A 113 7.33 -6.65 7.00
C ARG A 113 7.22 -5.15 6.86
N ALA A 114 6.53 -4.68 5.84
CA ALA A 114 6.43 -3.26 5.51
C ALA A 114 4.98 -2.80 5.33
N PHE A 115 4.70 -1.59 5.77
CA PHE A 115 3.44 -0.87 5.57
C PHE A 115 3.75 0.45 4.84
N TYR A 116 3.55 0.49 3.53
CA TYR A 116 3.87 1.67 2.71
C TYR A 116 2.72 2.65 2.71
N ILE A 117 3.00 3.90 3.04
CA ILE A 117 2.02 4.98 3.17
C ILE A 117 2.23 6.01 2.06
N PHE A 118 1.20 6.22 1.27
CA PHE A 118 1.18 7.15 0.14
C PHE A 118 0.26 8.34 0.43
N GLY A 119 0.69 9.53 0.06
CA GLY A 119 -0.09 10.75 0.16
C GLY A 119 -1.22 10.85 -0.88
N PRO A 120 -2.15 11.80 -0.69
CA PRO A 120 -3.22 12.04 -1.64
C PRO A 120 -2.69 12.57 -2.97
N GLU A 121 -3.44 12.36 -4.06
CA GLU A 121 -3.07 12.77 -5.42
C GLU A 121 -2.91 14.29 -5.57
N ASP A 122 -3.65 15.05 -4.79
CA ASP A 122 -3.75 16.52 -4.86
C ASP A 122 -3.23 17.22 -3.60
N GLY A 123 -2.36 16.58 -2.84
CA GLY A 123 -1.83 17.13 -1.59
C GLY A 123 -0.55 16.46 -1.14
N THR A 124 -0.15 16.77 0.07
CA THR A 124 1.02 16.20 0.72
C THR A 124 0.62 15.49 2.02
N LEU A 125 1.50 14.62 2.50
CA LEU A 125 1.36 14.03 3.82
C LEU A 125 1.56 15.12 4.89
N GLU A 126 0.69 15.16 5.90
CA GLU A 126 0.85 16.06 7.03
C GLU A 126 2.01 15.60 7.90
N PRO A 127 3.12 16.38 8.03
CA PRO A 127 4.30 15.93 8.77
C PRO A 127 4.00 15.57 10.22
N ALA A 128 3.09 16.29 10.87
CA ALA A 128 2.74 16.06 12.27
C ALA A 128 2.07 14.71 12.51
N ARG A 129 1.23 14.24 11.57
CA ARG A 129 0.53 12.94 11.67
C ARG A 129 1.48 11.75 11.57
N PHE A 130 2.57 11.91 10.84
CA PHE A 130 3.53 10.85 10.56
C PHE A 130 4.90 11.09 11.20
N ALA A 131 4.99 11.98 12.18
CA ALA A 131 6.23 12.32 12.85
C ALA A 131 6.93 11.12 13.52
N ALA A 132 6.17 10.11 13.92
CA ALA A 132 6.70 8.87 14.50
C ALA A 132 7.30 7.90 13.47
N VAL A 133 7.00 8.09 12.18
CA VAL A 133 7.54 7.24 11.11
C VAL A 133 8.94 7.72 10.76
N LYS A 134 9.91 6.82 10.90
CA LYS A 134 11.33 7.14 10.69
C LYS A 134 11.80 6.86 9.28
N GLU A 135 11.17 5.93 8.59
CA GLU A 135 11.56 5.52 7.25
C GLU A 135 10.76 6.27 6.21
N VAL A 136 11.46 7.06 5.40
CA VAL A 136 10.88 7.81 4.30
C VAL A 136 11.68 7.52 3.04
N ILE A 137 10.98 7.18 1.97
CA ILE A 137 11.57 6.88 0.67
C ILE A 137 10.93 7.72 -0.43
N TYR A 138 11.65 7.91 -1.50
CA TYR A 138 11.11 8.55 -2.70
C TYR A 138 11.58 7.85 -3.97
N VAL A 139 10.79 7.97 -5.02
CA VAL A 139 11.16 7.51 -6.35
C VAL A 139 11.84 8.66 -7.09
N PRO A 140 13.12 8.53 -7.48
CA PRO A 140 13.82 9.58 -8.24
C PRO A 140 13.19 9.71 -9.64
N THR A 141 12.45 10.80 -9.87
CA THR A 141 11.81 11.11 -11.13
C THR A 141 12.01 12.57 -11.49
N GLN A 142 11.82 12.92 -12.76
CA GLN A 142 11.87 14.30 -13.22
C GLN A 142 10.53 15.04 -13.12
N GLY A 143 9.46 14.34 -12.76
CA GLY A 143 8.12 14.91 -12.63
C GLY A 143 7.28 14.15 -11.62
N CYS A 144 6.05 14.62 -11.40
CA CYS A 144 5.13 13.96 -10.48
C CYS A 144 4.63 12.64 -11.05
N MET A 145 4.67 11.59 -10.24
CA MET A 145 4.10 10.30 -10.58
C MET A 145 2.64 10.20 -10.10
N ASN A 146 1.82 9.52 -10.90
CA ASN A 146 0.49 9.08 -10.47
C ASN A 146 0.60 8.14 -9.26
N LEU A 147 -0.39 8.19 -8.37
CA LEU A 147 -0.44 7.36 -7.17
C LEU A 147 -0.28 5.86 -7.47
N ALA A 148 -1.06 5.34 -8.40
CA ALA A 148 -1.00 3.92 -8.75
C ALA A 148 0.33 3.54 -9.41
N ALA A 149 0.92 4.44 -10.22
CA ALA A 149 2.24 4.25 -10.79
C ALA A 149 3.31 4.18 -9.68
N SER A 150 3.23 5.05 -8.68
CA SER A 150 4.13 5.01 -7.52
C SER A 150 4.03 3.69 -6.76
N VAL A 151 2.83 3.22 -6.50
CA VAL A 151 2.59 1.92 -5.85
C VAL A 151 3.19 0.77 -6.66
N ASN A 152 2.98 0.74 -7.99
CA ASN A 152 3.58 -0.28 -8.87
C ASN A 152 5.11 -0.27 -8.77
N VAL A 153 5.74 0.89 -8.82
CA VAL A 153 7.21 1.02 -8.79
C VAL A 153 7.76 0.53 -7.45
N ILE A 154 7.16 0.93 -6.34
CA ILE A 154 7.59 0.49 -5.00
C ILE A 154 7.46 -1.03 -4.84
N LEU A 155 6.33 -1.60 -5.23
CA LEU A 155 6.09 -3.03 -5.10
C LEU A 155 6.97 -3.86 -6.03
N TYR A 156 7.23 -3.37 -7.25
CA TYR A 156 8.15 -4.03 -8.16
C TYR A 156 9.60 -3.98 -7.65
N ASP A 157 10.06 -2.83 -7.16
CA ASP A 157 11.41 -2.71 -6.58
C ASP A 157 11.60 -3.67 -5.39
N ARG A 158 10.59 -3.75 -4.51
CA ARG A 158 10.57 -4.73 -3.42
C ARG A 158 10.72 -6.16 -3.93
N LEU A 159 9.91 -6.55 -4.90
CA LEU A 159 9.96 -7.88 -5.51
C LEU A 159 11.33 -8.15 -6.15
N ALA A 160 11.83 -7.24 -6.96
CA ALA A 160 13.10 -7.38 -7.67
C ALA A 160 14.28 -7.56 -6.70
N LYS A 161 14.33 -6.78 -5.63
CA LYS A 161 15.36 -6.89 -4.59
C LYS A 161 15.24 -8.20 -3.80
N THR A 162 14.02 -8.63 -3.50
CA THR A 162 13.78 -9.93 -2.83
C THR A 162 14.24 -11.10 -3.69
N LEU A 163 14.01 -11.06 -5.00
CA LEU A 163 14.45 -12.11 -5.91
C LEU A 163 15.98 -12.17 -6.03
N ARG A 164 16.63 -11.00 -6.12
CA ARG A 164 18.10 -10.93 -6.17
C ARG A 164 18.80 -11.40 -4.90
N ALA A 165 18.17 -11.24 -3.76
CA ALA A 165 18.73 -11.67 -2.47
C ALA A 165 18.70 -13.20 -2.28
N LYS A 166 17.99 -13.95 -3.15
CA LYS A 166 17.90 -15.42 -3.12
C LYS A 166 18.93 -16.11 -4.02
N ASP A 167 19.60 -15.35 -4.90
CA ASP A 167 20.69 -15.80 -5.78
C ASP A 167 22.05 -15.62 -5.07
#